data_6f432486d593634d4be06c062da6d5b8
#
_entry.id   6f432486d593634d4be06c062da6d5b8
#
_cell.length_a   1.000
_cell.length_b   1.000
_cell.length_c   1.000
_cell.angle_alpha   90.00
_cell.angle_beta   90.00
_cell.angle_gamma   90.00
#
_symmetry.space_group_name_H-M   'P 1'
#
loop_
_entity.id
_entity.type
_entity.pdbx_description
1 polymer ?
#
loop_
_entity_poly.entity_id
_entity_poly.type
_entity_poly.pdbx_seq_one_letter_code
_entity_poly.pdbx_strand_id
1 'polypeptide(L)'
;LLFALVDLFLARLARTGATGAPPTPEAAPGEAALLARLAPDPRRARTWAALSQETGARVRHGLSVNLDPAALLLDTVFRINETAGQ
;
A
#
# COMPACT_ATOMS: atom_id res chain seq x y z
N LEU A 1 2.76 -9.88 10.70
CA LEU A 1 1.32 -9.63 10.50
C LEU A 1 1.04 -8.23 9.99
N LEU A 2 1.61 -7.20 10.63
CA LEU A 2 1.38 -5.81 10.20
C LEU A 2 1.87 -5.55 8.79
N PHE A 3 3.02 -6.09 8.39
CA PHE A 3 3.52 -5.94 7.02
C PHE A 3 2.60 -6.63 6.02
N ALA A 4 2.01 -7.76 6.40
CA ALA A 4 1.05 -8.45 5.54
C ALA A 4 -0.20 -7.61 5.32
N LEU A 5 -0.68 -6.91 6.36
CA LEU A 5 -1.84 -6.02 6.25
C LEU A 5 -1.55 -4.80 5.38
N VAL A 6 -0.36 -4.22 5.52
CA VAL A 6 0.08 -3.10 4.69
C VAL A 6 0.18 -3.52 3.22
N ASP A 7 0.77 -4.68 2.98
CA ASP A 7 0.92 -5.23 1.63
C ASP A 7 -0.45 -5.48 0.98
N LEU A 8 -1.39 -6.03 1.75
CA LEU A 8 -2.75 -6.23 1.28
C LEU A 8 -3.43 -4.90 0.93
N PHE A 9 -3.25 -3.87 1.76
CA PHE A 9 -3.81 -2.55 1.48
C PHE A 9 -3.26 -1.96 0.18
N LEU A 10 -1.96 -2.05 -0.05
CA LEU A 10 -1.33 -1.56 -1.27
C LEU A 10 -1.81 -2.33 -2.51
N ALA A 11 -1.99 -3.64 -2.38
CA ALA A 11 -2.53 -4.46 -3.45
C ALA A 11 -3.97 -4.06 -3.80
N ARG A 12 -4.79 -3.77 -2.79
CA ARG A 12 -6.17 -3.31 -2.99
C ARG A 12 -6.22 -1.93 -3.66
N LEU A 13 -5.31 -1.04 -3.32
CA LEU A 13 -5.17 0.25 -4.00
C LEU A 13 -4.81 0.09 -5.47
N ALA A 14 -3.83 -0.75 -5.77
CA ALA A 14 -3.42 -1.00 -7.15
C ALA A 14 -4.57 -1.59 -7.96
N ARG A 15 -5.31 -2.53 -7.39
CA ARG A 15 -6.46 -3.15 -8.04
C ARG A 15 -7.57 -2.14 -8.30
N THR A 16 -7.86 -1.26 -7.33
CA THR A 16 -8.89 -0.23 -7.46
C THR A 16 -8.62 0.68 -8.65
N GLY A 17 -7.40 1.18 -8.76
CA GLY A 17 -7.03 2.06 -9.86
C GLY A 17 -7.02 1.36 -11.21
N ALA A 18 -6.62 0.08 -11.24
CA ALA A 18 -6.56 -0.70 -12.48
C ALA A 18 -7.94 -1.08 -12.99
N THR A 19 -8.87 -1.43 -12.10
CA THR A 19 -10.22 -1.91 -12.49
C THR A 19 -11.26 -0.79 -12.53
N GLY A 20 -10.97 0.35 -11.90
CA GLY A 20 -11.91 1.46 -11.79
C GLY A 20 -12.94 1.32 -10.68
N ALA A 21 -12.85 0.28 -9.86
CA ALA A 21 -13.77 0.05 -8.75
C ALA A 21 -13.07 -0.64 -7.59
N PRO A 22 -13.39 -0.23 -6.33
CA PRO A 22 -12.83 -0.88 -5.17
C PRO A 22 -13.25 -2.36 -5.09
N PRO A 23 -12.38 -3.24 -4.56
CA PRO A 23 -12.75 -4.65 -4.34
C PRO A 23 -13.90 -4.78 -3.34
N THR A 24 -14.73 -5.80 -3.56
CA THR A 24 -15.83 -6.13 -2.65
C THR A 24 -15.63 -7.53 -2.08
N PRO A 25 -16.05 -7.77 -0.82
CA PRO A 25 -16.57 -6.80 0.14
C PRO A 25 -15.48 -5.88 0.69
N GLU A 26 -15.91 -4.79 1.36
CA GLU A 26 -14.97 -3.93 2.07
C GLU A 26 -14.29 -4.68 3.21
N ALA A 27 -12.99 -4.41 3.42
CA ALA A 27 -12.26 -4.95 4.56
C ALA A 27 -12.68 -4.26 5.86
N ALA A 28 -13.09 -2.99 5.78
CA ALA A 28 -13.57 -2.20 6.90
C ALA A 28 -14.51 -1.11 6.39
N PRO A 29 -15.44 -0.61 7.23
CA PRO A 29 -16.32 0.48 6.82
C PRO A 29 -15.54 1.70 6.34
N GLY A 30 -15.95 2.25 5.19
CA GLY A 30 -15.30 3.42 4.59
C GLY A 30 -14.11 3.10 3.69
N GLU A 31 -13.69 1.86 3.60
CA GLU A 31 -12.56 1.47 2.75
C GLU A 31 -12.81 1.80 1.28
N ALA A 32 -13.99 1.49 0.76
CA ALA A 32 -14.28 1.73 -0.65
C ALA A 32 -14.10 3.21 -1.04
N ALA A 33 -14.58 4.13 -0.22
CA ALA A 33 -14.41 5.56 -0.45
C ALA A 33 -12.96 5.98 -0.41
N LEU A 34 -12.19 5.45 0.53
CA LEU A 34 -10.76 5.75 0.66
C LEU A 34 -9.98 5.23 -0.56
N LEU A 35 -10.23 3.99 -0.96
CA LEU A 35 -9.55 3.40 -2.12
C LEU A 35 -9.87 4.17 -3.41
N ALA A 36 -11.13 4.56 -3.60
CA ALA A 36 -11.52 5.34 -4.78
C ALA A 36 -10.84 6.71 -4.81
N ARG A 37 -10.66 7.33 -3.65
CA ARG A 37 -9.99 8.63 -3.55
C ARG A 37 -8.49 8.53 -3.82
N LEU A 38 -7.83 7.50 -3.30
CA LEU A 38 -6.39 7.34 -3.44
C LEU A 38 -5.96 6.71 -4.76
N ALA A 39 -6.84 5.94 -5.39
CA ALA A 39 -6.53 5.22 -6.63
C ALA A 39 -7.64 5.45 -7.68
N PRO A 40 -7.81 6.70 -8.16
CA PRO A 40 -8.91 7.03 -9.08
C PRO A 40 -8.70 6.55 -10.52
N ASP A 41 -7.48 6.20 -10.92
CA ASP A 41 -7.16 5.91 -12.30
C ASP A 41 -6.00 4.90 -12.42
N PRO A 42 -5.75 4.36 -13.64
CA PRO A 42 -4.66 3.40 -13.86
C PRO A 42 -3.26 3.97 -13.58
N ARG A 43 -3.05 5.27 -13.72
CA ARG A 43 -1.77 5.90 -13.41
C ARG A 43 -1.44 5.77 -11.93
N ARG A 44 -2.43 6.05 -11.07
CA ARG A 44 -2.28 5.89 -9.62
C ARG A 44 -2.12 4.41 -9.24
N ALA A 45 -2.82 3.52 -9.97
CA ALA A 45 -2.65 2.08 -9.76
C ALA A 45 -1.19 1.66 -9.95
N ARG A 46 -0.54 2.14 -11.00
CA ARG A 46 0.87 1.82 -11.25
C ARG A 46 1.79 2.40 -10.17
N THR A 47 1.49 3.59 -9.68
CA THR A 47 2.24 4.21 -8.59
C THR A 47 2.16 3.35 -7.32
N TRP A 48 0.96 2.90 -6.95
CA TRP A 48 0.77 2.06 -5.78
C TRP A 48 1.41 0.68 -5.94
N ALA A 49 1.33 0.08 -7.13
CA ALA A 49 1.97 -1.21 -7.40
C ALA A 49 3.50 -1.10 -7.29
N ALA A 50 4.09 -0.04 -7.83
CA ALA A 50 5.53 0.20 -7.72
C ALA A 50 5.94 0.39 -6.26
N LEU A 51 5.17 1.14 -5.49
CA LEU A 51 5.43 1.33 -4.06
C LEU A 51 5.37 0.00 -3.30
N SER A 52 4.39 -0.85 -3.62
CA SER A 52 4.26 -2.17 -3.00
C SER A 52 5.52 -3.02 -3.21
N GLN A 53 6.04 -3.05 -4.43
CA GLN A 53 7.26 -3.79 -4.73
C GLN A 53 8.48 -3.21 -4.02
N GLU A 54 8.62 -1.89 -4.05
CA GLU A 54 9.74 -1.20 -3.43
C GLU A 54 9.76 -1.39 -1.92
N THR A 55 8.62 -1.16 -1.26
CA THR A 55 8.53 -1.30 0.20
C THR A 55 8.70 -2.75 0.64
N GLY A 56 8.14 -3.70 -0.12
CA GLY A 56 8.32 -5.12 0.16
C GLY A 56 9.79 -5.54 0.11
N ALA A 57 10.53 -5.08 -0.89
CA ALA A 57 11.95 -5.36 -1.02
C ALA A 57 12.76 -4.73 0.14
N ARG A 58 12.44 -3.48 0.51
CA ARG A 58 13.11 -2.79 1.62
C ARG A 58 12.86 -3.50 2.96
N VAL A 59 11.64 -3.94 3.20
CA VAL A 59 11.29 -4.64 4.44
C VAL A 59 12.04 -5.99 4.51
N ARG A 60 12.02 -6.77 3.43
CA ARG A 60 12.72 -8.05 3.40
C ARG A 60 14.22 -7.87 3.63
N HIS A 61 14.82 -6.87 2.98
CA HIS A 61 16.24 -6.58 3.18
C HIS A 61 16.54 -6.16 4.62
N GLY A 62 15.74 -5.22 5.15
CA GLY A 62 15.91 -4.73 6.51
C GLY A 62 15.81 -5.85 7.55
N LEU A 63 14.82 -6.74 7.40
CA LEU A 63 14.67 -7.87 8.31
C LEU A 63 15.85 -8.85 8.19
N SER A 64 16.39 -9.04 6.99
CA SER A 64 17.52 -9.95 6.78
C SER A 64 18.82 -9.46 7.41
N VAL A 65 18.96 -8.14 7.62
CA VAL A 65 20.11 -7.54 8.28
C VAL A 65 19.80 -7.08 9.72
N ASN A 66 18.75 -7.63 10.31
CA ASN A 66 18.33 -7.40 11.71
C ASN A 66 17.99 -5.94 12.05
N LEU A 67 17.43 -5.19 11.10
CA LEU A 67 16.90 -3.88 11.41
C LEU A 67 15.62 -3.99 12.25
N ASP A 68 15.36 -2.98 13.07
CA ASP A 68 14.19 -2.95 13.93
C ASP A 68 12.89 -2.99 13.11
N PRO A 69 12.01 -3.98 13.32
CA PRO A 69 10.75 -4.07 12.59
C PRO A 69 9.85 -2.84 12.78
N ALA A 70 9.85 -2.23 13.95
CA ALA A 70 9.05 -1.03 14.20
C ALA A 70 9.53 0.15 13.35
N ALA A 71 10.86 0.31 13.20
CA ALA A 71 11.42 1.36 12.35
C ALA A 71 11.10 1.11 10.88
N LEU A 72 11.15 -0.15 10.43
CA LEU A 72 10.80 -0.52 9.07
C LEU A 72 9.32 -0.23 8.77
N LEU A 73 8.44 -0.54 9.71
CA LEU A 73 7.02 -0.26 9.58
C LEU A 73 6.76 1.25 9.47
N LEU A 74 7.42 2.04 10.32
CA LEU A 74 7.27 3.49 10.31
C LEU A 74 7.74 4.09 8.99
N ASP A 75 8.88 3.63 8.47
CA ASP A 75 9.38 4.05 7.15
C ASP A 75 8.36 3.73 6.05
N THR A 76 7.76 2.53 6.09
CA THR A 76 6.74 2.12 5.13
C THR A 76 5.52 3.03 5.19
N VAL A 77 5.02 3.34 6.38
CA VAL A 77 3.89 4.24 6.58
C VAL A 77 4.20 5.64 6.04
N PHE A 78 5.39 6.14 6.28
CA PHE A 78 5.83 7.44 5.74
C PHE A 78 5.78 7.46 4.22
N ARG A 79 6.26 6.40 3.57
CA ARG A 79 6.27 6.30 2.10
C ARG A 79 4.85 6.25 1.53
N ILE A 80 3.96 5.54 2.19
CA ILE A 80 2.55 5.50 1.81
C ILE A 80 1.95 6.91 1.90
N ASN A 81 2.21 7.60 3.00
CA ASN A 81 1.69 8.94 3.22
C ASN A 81 2.21 9.94 2.17
N GLU A 82 3.49 9.90 1.85
CA GLU A 82 4.06 10.74 0.80
C GLU A 82 3.41 10.47 -0.56
N THR A 83 3.23 9.19 -0.89
CA THR A 83 2.63 8.78 -2.16
C THR A 83 1.18 9.23 -2.24
N ALA A 84 0.43 9.14 -1.15
CA ALA A 84 -0.95 9.60 -1.09
C ALA A 84 -1.09 11.11 -1.32
N GLY A 85 -0.06 11.88 -0.96
CA GLY A 85 -0.04 13.34 -1.12
C GLY A 85 0.37 13.84 -2.49
N GLN A 86 0.77 12.96 -3.37
CA GLN A 86 1.20 13.33 -4.73
C GLN A 86 0.02 13.74 -5.64
#